data_21ff9a47b070e3fa71154ed999683842
#
_entry.id   21ff9a47b070e3fa71154ed999683842
#
_cell.length_a   1.000
_cell.length_b   1.000
_cell.length_c   1.000
_cell.angle_alpha   90.00
_cell.angle_beta   90.00
_cell.angle_gamma   90.00
#
_symmetry.space_group_name_H-M   'P 1'
#
loop_
_entity.id
_entity.type
_entity.pdbx_description
1 polymer ?
#
loop_
_entity_poly.entity_id
_entity_poly.type
_entity_poly.pdbx_seq_one_letter_code
_entity_poly.pdbx_strand_id
1 'polypeptide(L)'
;MVIKRHSYMLLAVGMLSLVLRCSEADAARTHKDRMTVASEKVIARSPSPEDIFLYTPAIVEGLDGRLVVAVDYGGPGTDKLDGPKSGFGDYRTGNQIRIMYSDDRGRTWKDSPARIPMMHEILFKAGNTLYMVGHAGILLASRSDDNGVTWSEPSILCDRPRWHQSCGAVDIHDGKVTLVYEKWIGDNHPWPGVGPVLMQGRICDDLTKAENWKFSELYNPDPDLTAAKPSGAHVLPTTFEKSPAPGILEANVVRVYDPKRPFYDTSGKSVVILMRAATGFPDMGVMLKGVENPDGSLSIGKLHKDDGDLFLTHIPGANLKFHICYDAQSKLYWMVHSQITGYMNERRRLALSYSPDLLRWTFAGIVAIGPSDNGARHYATMCISGDDIFIVSRSGDENARSAHDNNLTTFHTIKDFRKLIY
;
A
#
# COMPACT_ATOMS: atom_id res chain seq x y z
N MET A 1 43.42 42.02 -50.32
CA MET A 1 43.83 40.81 -49.59
C MET A 1 43.22 40.88 -48.16
N VAL A 2 41.89 40.85 -48.07
CA VAL A 2 41.15 40.84 -46.77
C VAL A 2 39.86 40.04 -46.98
N ILE A 3 39.95 38.74 -47.02
CA ILE A 3 38.80 37.82 -46.84
C ILE A 3 39.39 36.49 -46.39
N LYS A 4 39.61 36.28 -45.08
CA LYS A 4 39.83 34.93 -44.50
C LYS A 4 39.81 34.90 -42.96
N ARG A 5 39.24 35.87 -42.26
CA ARG A 5 39.19 35.83 -40.77
C ARG A 5 37.82 35.66 -40.13
N HIS A 6 36.72 35.62 -40.89
CA HIS A 6 35.36 35.55 -40.30
C HIS A 6 34.76 34.14 -40.24
N SER A 7 35.29 33.19 -40.99
CA SER A 7 34.70 31.81 -41.00
C SER A 7 35.08 30.92 -39.81
N TYR A 8 36.22 31.17 -39.16
CA TYR A 8 36.65 30.35 -38.03
C TYR A 8 35.98 30.72 -36.69
N MET A 9 35.49 31.94 -36.55
CA MET A 9 34.85 32.40 -35.31
C MET A 9 33.41 31.91 -35.19
N LEU A 10 32.70 31.71 -36.29
CA LEU A 10 31.35 31.15 -36.30
C LEU A 10 31.32 29.63 -36.03
N LEU A 11 32.36 28.89 -36.47
CA LEU A 11 32.47 27.45 -36.17
C LEU A 11 32.78 27.19 -34.68
N ALA A 12 33.65 28.02 -34.08
CA ALA A 12 34.02 27.89 -32.67
C ALA A 12 32.84 28.20 -31.73
N VAL A 13 31.99 29.21 -32.05
CA VAL A 13 30.81 29.57 -31.28
C VAL A 13 29.71 28.48 -31.43
N GLY A 14 29.57 27.90 -32.64
CA GLY A 14 28.63 26.81 -32.88
C GLY A 14 29.00 25.52 -32.14
N MET A 15 30.28 25.14 -32.10
CA MET A 15 30.73 23.98 -31.33
C MET A 15 30.67 24.20 -29.82
N LEU A 16 30.96 25.41 -29.33
CA LEU A 16 30.89 25.73 -27.90
C LEU A 16 29.42 25.69 -27.39
N SER A 17 28.45 26.17 -28.17
CA SER A 17 27.04 26.11 -27.85
C SER A 17 26.46 24.69 -27.93
N LEU A 18 26.99 23.83 -28.83
CA LEU A 18 26.58 22.42 -28.89
C LEU A 18 27.12 21.60 -27.70
N VAL A 19 28.38 21.84 -27.31
CA VAL A 19 28.99 21.18 -26.15
C VAL A 19 28.32 21.61 -24.83
N LEU A 20 28.00 22.90 -24.70
CA LEU A 20 27.25 23.40 -23.52
C LEU A 20 25.83 22.82 -23.44
N ARG A 21 25.12 22.69 -24.56
CA ARG A 21 23.80 22.07 -24.58
C ARG A 21 23.80 20.57 -24.28
N CYS A 22 24.85 19.84 -24.76
CA CYS A 22 25.04 18.44 -24.37
C CYS A 22 25.35 18.30 -22.87
N SER A 23 26.19 19.17 -22.30
CA SER A 23 26.54 19.10 -20.88
C SER A 23 25.37 19.47 -19.96
N GLU A 24 24.50 20.41 -20.36
CA GLU A 24 23.27 20.75 -19.61
C GLU A 24 22.23 19.62 -19.69
N ALA A 25 22.07 18.97 -20.82
CA ALA A 25 21.17 17.84 -20.99
C ALA A 25 21.63 16.61 -20.20
N ASP A 26 22.93 16.34 -20.17
CA ASP A 26 23.53 15.26 -19.37
C ASP A 26 23.53 15.59 -17.88
N ALA A 27 23.75 16.84 -17.48
CA ALA A 27 23.64 17.28 -16.09
C ALA A 27 22.18 17.20 -15.60
N ALA A 28 21.21 17.56 -16.45
CA ALA A 28 19.79 17.43 -16.14
C ALA A 28 19.34 15.96 -16.03
N ARG A 29 19.85 15.07 -16.89
CA ARG A 29 19.61 13.62 -16.80
C ARG A 29 20.20 13.05 -15.51
N THR A 30 21.46 13.32 -15.20
CA THR A 30 22.12 12.82 -13.99
C THR A 30 21.49 13.36 -12.71
N HIS A 31 20.90 14.55 -12.70
CA HIS A 31 20.19 15.07 -11.54
C HIS A 31 18.83 14.39 -11.34
N LYS A 32 18.08 14.12 -12.42
CA LYS A 32 16.80 13.39 -12.36
C LYS A 32 17.00 11.94 -11.94
N ASP A 33 18.04 11.28 -12.42
CA ASP A 33 18.38 9.89 -12.11
C ASP A 33 18.87 9.72 -10.65
N ARG A 34 19.37 10.78 -10.02
CA ARG A 34 19.79 10.76 -8.61
C ARG A 34 18.65 10.92 -7.61
N MET A 35 17.45 11.35 -8.04
CA MET A 35 16.31 11.56 -7.15
C MET A 35 15.48 10.30 -6.93
N THR A 36 15.51 9.34 -7.86
CA THR A 36 14.75 8.10 -7.76
C THR A 36 15.67 6.94 -7.38
N VAL A 37 15.25 6.17 -6.36
CA VAL A 37 16.00 5.01 -5.85
C VAL A 37 15.57 3.69 -6.50
N ALA A 38 14.53 3.71 -7.35
CA ALA A 38 13.95 2.53 -7.97
C ALA A 38 13.94 2.60 -9.50
N SER A 39 14.00 1.45 -10.16
CA SER A 39 13.58 1.29 -11.55
C SER A 39 12.06 1.15 -11.62
N GLU A 40 11.44 1.54 -12.74
CA GLU A 40 10.01 1.42 -12.98
C GLU A 40 9.70 0.61 -14.24
N LYS A 41 8.66 -0.24 -14.19
CA LYS A 41 8.13 -0.98 -15.34
C LYS A 41 6.62 -1.07 -15.24
N VAL A 42 5.90 -0.77 -16.32
CA VAL A 42 4.47 -1.05 -16.43
C VAL A 42 4.29 -2.56 -16.60
N ILE A 43 3.47 -3.17 -15.74
CA ILE A 43 3.18 -4.61 -15.76
C ILE A 43 1.73 -4.92 -16.13
N ALA A 44 0.79 -3.98 -15.91
CA ALA A 44 -0.57 -4.08 -16.39
C ALA A 44 -1.08 -2.75 -16.92
N ARG A 45 -1.95 -2.82 -17.93
CA ARG A 45 -2.66 -1.68 -18.51
C ARG A 45 -4.15 -1.98 -18.54
N SER A 46 -4.95 -0.96 -18.28
CA SER A 46 -6.39 -1.06 -18.51
C SER A 46 -6.68 -1.29 -19.99
N PRO A 47 -7.57 -2.22 -20.32
CA PRO A 47 -8.03 -2.41 -21.71
C PRO A 47 -8.94 -1.29 -22.19
N SER A 48 -9.48 -0.46 -21.29
CA SER A 48 -10.40 0.64 -21.55
C SER A 48 -10.24 1.72 -20.49
N PRO A 49 -9.23 2.61 -20.60
CA PRO A 49 -8.88 3.57 -19.55
C PRO A 49 -9.98 4.54 -19.15
N GLU A 50 -10.97 4.75 -20.03
CA GLU A 50 -12.12 5.62 -19.81
C GLU A 50 -13.15 5.03 -18.83
N ASP A 51 -13.22 3.69 -18.70
CA ASP A 51 -14.26 3.04 -17.91
C ASP A 51 -13.84 1.76 -17.15
N ILE A 52 -12.59 1.29 -17.34
CA ILE A 52 -11.98 0.21 -16.54
C ILE A 52 -10.73 0.76 -15.87
N PHE A 53 -10.67 0.66 -14.55
CA PHE A 53 -9.58 1.22 -13.75
C PHE A 53 -8.83 0.11 -13.02
N LEU A 54 -7.54 0.32 -12.82
CA LEU A 54 -6.68 -0.55 -12.03
C LEU A 54 -6.51 0.07 -10.65
N TYR A 55 -7.06 -0.60 -9.64
CA TYR A 55 -7.08 -0.08 -8.29
C TYR A 55 -5.94 -0.64 -7.44
N THR A 56 -6.25 -1.25 -6.33
CA THR A 56 -5.27 -1.65 -5.34
C THR A 56 -4.46 -2.87 -5.82
N PRO A 57 -3.15 -2.76 -6.05
CA PRO A 57 -2.33 -3.92 -6.32
C PRO A 57 -1.75 -4.50 -5.03
N ALA A 58 -1.57 -5.82 -4.99
CA ALA A 58 -0.87 -6.56 -3.95
C ALA A 58 0.31 -7.33 -4.53
N ILE A 59 1.41 -7.46 -3.76
CA ILE A 59 2.57 -8.27 -4.13
C ILE A 59 3.01 -9.16 -2.97
N VAL A 60 3.39 -10.40 -3.30
CA VAL A 60 4.02 -11.33 -2.36
C VAL A 60 5.15 -12.09 -3.06
N GLU A 61 6.18 -12.44 -2.30
CA GLU A 61 7.14 -13.46 -2.72
C GLU A 61 6.61 -14.85 -2.35
N GLY A 62 6.37 -15.67 -3.37
CA GLY A 62 5.96 -17.05 -3.24
C GLY A 62 7.13 -17.99 -2.92
N LEU A 63 7.10 -19.22 -3.45
CA LEU A 63 8.18 -20.19 -3.37
C LEU A 63 9.22 -19.89 -4.46
N ASP A 64 10.47 -20.28 -4.18
CA ASP A 64 11.60 -20.19 -5.12
C ASP A 64 11.84 -18.77 -5.69
N GLY A 65 11.48 -17.74 -4.92
CA GLY A 65 11.66 -16.34 -5.30
C GLY A 65 10.70 -15.85 -6.38
N ARG A 66 9.65 -16.62 -6.72
CA ARG A 66 8.57 -16.15 -7.61
C ARG A 66 7.87 -14.96 -7.00
N LEU A 67 7.67 -13.91 -7.78
CA LEU A 67 6.82 -12.79 -7.41
C LEU A 67 5.41 -13.02 -7.93
N VAL A 68 4.41 -12.83 -7.08
CA VAL A 68 2.99 -12.91 -7.44
C VAL A 68 2.34 -11.57 -7.15
N VAL A 69 1.61 -11.05 -8.13
CA VAL A 69 0.92 -9.76 -8.06
C VAL A 69 -0.56 -9.99 -8.34
N ALA A 70 -1.41 -9.46 -7.47
CA ALA A 70 -2.84 -9.34 -7.69
C ALA A 70 -3.17 -7.88 -8.02
N VAL A 71 -4.14 -7.64 -8.90
CA VAL A 71 -4.58 -6.30 -9.30
C VAL A 71 -6.11 -6.27 -9.33
N ASP A 72 -6.67 -5.33 -8.61
CA ASP A 72 -8.11 -5.08 -8.55
C ASP A 72 -8.56 -4.24 -9.75
N TYR A 73 -9.37 -4.81 -10.61
CA TYR A 73 -10.00 -4.17 -11.78
C TYR A 73 -11.42 -3.74 -11.40
N GLY A 74 -11.70 -2.46 -11.51
CA GLY A 74 -13.01 -1.88 -11.23
C GLY A 74 -13.42 -0.85 -12.28
N GLY A 75 -14.55 -0.18 -12.06
CA GLY A 75 -15.07 0.82 -12.97
C GLY A 75 -16.37 0.39 -13.67
N PRO A 76 -17.06 1.33 -14.34
CA PRO A 76 -18.36 1.05 -14.97
C PRO A 76 -18.30 0.08 -16.15
N GLY A 77 -17.12 -0.13 -16.74
CA GLY A 77 -16.90 -1.01 -17.89
C GLY A 77 -16.44 -2.42 -17.53
N THR A 78 -16.44 -2.83 -16.26
CA THR A 78 -15.95 -4.16 -15.86
C THR A 78 -16.78 -5.32 -16.40
N ASP A 79 -18.02 -5.10 -16.82
CA ASP A 79 -18.85 -6.06 -17.56
C ASP A 79 -18.23 -6.49 -18.89
N LYS A 80 -17.37 -5.67 -19.50
CA LYS A 80 -16.63 -6.01 -20.73
C LYS A 80 -15.49 -7.02 -20.49
N LEU A 81 -15.07 -7.22 -19.23
CA LEU A 81 -14.04 -8.18 -18.88
C LEU A 81 -14.60 -9.62 -18.89
N ASP A 82 -13.76 -10.59 -19.22
CA ASP A 82 -14.10 -12.02 -19.09
C ASP A 82 -14.22 -12.46 -17.62
N GLY A 83 -14.93 -13.56 -17.38
CA GLY A 83 -15.06 -14.20 -16.07
C GLY A 83 -15.99 -13.47 -15.08
N PRO A 84 -16.11 -13.99 -13.84
CA PRO A 84 -17.03 -13.48 -12.82
C PRO A 84 -16.57 -12.14 -12.23
N LYS A 85 -17.52 -11.35 -11.67
CA LYS A 85 -17.33 -10.08 -10.97
C LYS A 85 -17.98 -10.15 -9.60
N SER A 86 -17.51 -9.30 -8.68
CA SER A 86 -17.98 -9.28 -7.31
C SER A 86 -19.47 -8.91 -7.14
N GLY A 87 -20.04 -8.21 -8.13
CA GLY A 87 -21.40 -7.64 -8.01
C GLY A 87 -21.51 -6.55 -6.93
N PHE A 88 -20.38 -6.13 -6.37
CA PHE A 88 -20.24 -5.14 -5.30
C PHE A 88 -19.10 -4.17 -5.62
N GLY A 89 -19.16 -2.94 -5.11
CA GLY A 89 -18.16 -1.89 -5.30
C GLY A 89 -18.82 -0.56 -5.66
N ASP A 90 -18.02 0.42 -6.06
CA ASP A 90 -18.47 1.77 -6.43
C ASP A 90 -19.36 1.77 -7.67
N TYR A 91 -19.29 0.72 -8.47
CA TYR A 91 -20.06 0.54 -9.69
C TYR A 91 -20.87 -0.76 -9.60
N ARG A 92 -22.06 -0.76 -10.20
CA ARG A 92 -23.01 -1.91 -10.15
C ARG A 92 -22.44 -3.22 -10.72
N THR A 93 -21.51 -3.12 -11.65
CA THR A 93 -20.83 -4.27 -12.28
C THR A 93 -19.89 -4.98 -11.31
N GLY A 94 -19.40 -4.27 -10.28
CA GLY A 94 -18.46 -4.77 -9.30
C GLY A 94 -17.02 -4.87 -9.82
N ASN A 95 -16.16 -5.49 -9.03
CA ASN A 95 -14.73 -5.61 -9.28
C ASN A 95 -14.33 -7.05 -9.62
N GLN A 96 -13.13 -7.19 -10.16
CA GLN A 96 -12.50 -8.48 -10.46
C GLN A 96 -11.00 -8.40 -10.18
N ILE A 97 -10.44 -9.36 -9.45
CA ILE A 97 -9.00 -9.47 -9.28
C ILE A 97 -8.41 -10.32 -10.39
N ARG A 98 -7.35 -9.81 -11.02
CA ARG A 98 -6.48 -10.51 -11.95
C ARG A 98 -5.10 -10.69 -11.35
N ILE A 99 -4.47 -11.81 -11.66
CA ILE A 99 -3.21 -12.20 -11.07
C ILE A 99 -2.17 -12.41 -12.16
N MET A 100 -0.94 -11.98 -11.87
CA MET A 100 0.23 -12.25 -12.69
C MET A 100 1.39 -12.69 -11.81
N TYR A 101 2.33 -13.42 -12.39
CA TYR A 101 3.52 -13.89 -11.68
C TYR A 101 4.79 -13.78 -12.52
N SER A 102 5.92 -13.68 -11.84
CA SER A 102 7.25 -13.59 -12.45
C SER A 102 8.22 -14.56 -11.80
N ASP A 103 8.91 -15.36 -12.64
CA ASP A 103 9.93 -16.32 -12.21
C ASP A 103 11.35 -15.74 -12.29
N ASP A 104 11.48 -14.48 -12.72
CA ASP A 104 12.76 -13.84 -13.01
C ASP A 104 12.94 -12.48 -12.32
N ARG A 105 12.35 -12.36 -11.11
CA ARG A 105 12.44 -11.14 -10.27
C ARG A 105 11.85 -9.91 -10.95
N GLY A 106 10.72 -10.06 -11.65
CA GLY A 106 9.97 -8.96 -12.28
C GLY A 106 10.48 -8.54 -13.67
N ARG A 107 11.45 -9.27 -14.26
CA ARG A 107 11.91 -8.98 -15.62
C ARG A 107 10.87 -9.34 -16.66
N THR A 108 10.17 -10.45 -16.50
CA THR A 108 9.02 -10.85 -17.32
C THR A 108 7.84 -11.27 -16.44
N TRP A 109 6.63 -11.12 -16.96
CA TRP A 109 5.39 -11.43 -16.25
C TRP A 109 4.50 -12.35 -17.10
N LYS A 110 3.85 -13.29 -16.42
CA LYS A 110 2.88 -14.22 -17.00
C LYS A 110 1.53 -14.00 -16.32
N ASP A 111 0.45 -14.01 -17.10
CA ASP A 111 -0.90 -13.91 -16.54
C ASP A 111 -1.37 -15.28 -16.02
N SER A 112 -1.98 -15.27 -14.83
CA SER A 112 -2.79 -16.38 -14.35
C SER A 112 -4.13 -16.42 -15.08
N PRO A 113 -4.71 -17.60 -15.34
CA PRO A 113 -6.07 -17.70 -15.86
C PRO A 113 -7.15 -17.32 -14.84
N ALA A 114 -6.79 -17.17 -13.55
CA ALA A 114 -7.74 -16.88 -12.49
C ALA A 114 -8.42 -15.51 -12.68
N ARG A 115 -9.73 -15.48 -12.43
CA ARG A 115 -10.58 -14.29 -12.44
C ARG A 115 -11.41 -14.32 -11.17
N ILE A 116 -10.98 -13.58 -10.17
CA ILE A 116 -11.51 -13.71 -8.80
C ILE A 116 -12.50 -12.58 -8.52
N PRO A 117 -13.79 -12.89 -8.24
CA PRO A 117 -14.85 -11.91 -8.03
C PRO A 117 -14.80 -11.30 -6.61
N MET A 118 -13.75 -10.53 -6.33
CA MET A 118 -13.60 -9.77 -5.09
C MET A 118 -12.82 -8.48 -5.35
N MET A 119 -12.63 -7.66 -4.35
CA MET A 119 -11.89 -6.41 -4.38
C MET A 119 -11.06 -6.22 -3.10
N HIS A 120 -10.07 -5.31 -3.15
CA HIS A 120 -9.27 -4.84 -2.03
C HIS A 120 -8.59 -5.98 -1.26
N GLU A 121 -7.89 -6.81 -1.99
CA GLU A 121 -7.25 -8.01 -1.47
C GLU A 121 -6.03 -7.75 -0.59
N ILE A 122 -5.84 -8.57 0.42
CA ILE A 122 -4.57 -8.79 1.12
C ILE A 122 -4.01 -10.12 0.62
N LEU A 123 -2.79 -10.08 0.08
CA LEU A 123 -2.09 -11.25 -0.47
C LEU A 123 -0.92 -11.63 0.46
N PHE A 124 -0.87 -12.89 0.91
CA PHE A 124 0.19 -13.36 1.79
C PHE A 124 0.50 -14.85 1.58
N LYS A 125 1.67 -15.27 2.06
CA LYS A 125 2.11 -16.68 2.06
C LYS A 125 2.02 -17.25 3.46
N ALA A 126 1.34 -18.41 3.61
CA ALA A 126 1.30 -19.18 4.83
C ALA A 126 1.76 -20.62 4.52
N GLY A 127 2.94 -21.00 5.04
CA GLY A 127 3.59 -22.25 4.64
C GLY A 127 3.96 -22.26 3.15
N ASN A 128 3.47 -23.24 2.43
CA ASN A 128 3.67 -23.36 0.98
C ASN A 128 2.48 -22.85 0.14
N THR A 129 1.43 -22.37 0.77
CA THR A 129 0.20 -21.90 0.13
C THR A 129 0.19 -20.38 0.11
N LEU A 130 -0.24 -19.80 -1.01
CA LEU A 130 -0.58 -18.40 -1.10
C LEU A 130 -2.06 -18.21 -0.79
N TYR A 131 -2.36 -17.21 -0.01
CA TYR A 131 -3.72 -16.83 0.35
C TYR A 131 -4.02 -15.41 -0.08
N MET A 132 -5.26 -15.20 -0.46
CA MET A 132 -5.83 -13.90 -0.75
C MET A 132 -7.10 -13.76 0.10
N VAL A 133 -7.16 -12.72 0.93
CA VAL A 133 -8.37 -12.31 1.62
C VAL A 133 -8.83 -11.02 1.00
N GLY A 134 -10.11 -10.94 0.62
CA GLY A 134 -10.72 -9.81 -0.05
C GLY A 134 -12.20 -9.71 0.32
N HIS A 135 -12.95 -8.83 -0.33
CA HIS A 135 -14.37 -8.71 -0.07
C HIS A 135 -15.19 -8.46 -1.34
N ALA A 136 -16.47 -8.80 -1.27
CA ALA A 136 -17.52 -8.40 -2.19
C ALA A 136 -18.72 -7.88 -1.38
N GLY A 137 -18.44 -6.93 -0.44
CA GLY A 137 -19.35 -6.55 0.64
C GLY A 137 -19.30 -7.55 1.80
N ILE A 138 -19.28 -8.83 1.53
CA ILE A 138 -18.99 -9.94 2.47
C ILE A 138 -17.49 -10.27 2.39
N LEU A 139 -16.94 -10.86 3.46
CA LEU A 139 -15.53 -11.20 3.53
C LEU A 139 -15.27 -12.55 2.88
N LEU A 140 -14.27 -12.61 2.02
CA LEU A 140 -13.95 -13.74 1.17
C LEU A 140 -12.47 -14.14 1.29
N ALA A 141 -12.17 -15.40 1.00
CA ALA A 141 -10.81 -15.88 0.84
C ALA A 141 -10.68 -16.81 -0.36
N SER A 142 -9.50 -16.80 -0.98
CA SER A 142 -9.08 -17.71 -2.03
C SER A 142 -7.65 -18.16 -1.76
N ARG A 143 -7.24 -19.32 -2.27
CA ARG A 143 -5.88 -19.83 -2.11
C ARG A 143 -5.31 -20.38 -3.40
N SER A 144 -3.99 -20.41 -3.48
CA SER A 144 -3.22 -21.05 -4.52
C SER A 144 -2.22 -22.04 -3.90
N ASP A 145 -2.29 -23.29 -4.32
CA ASP A 145 -1.37 -24.37 -3.89
C ASP A 145 -0.27 -24.64 -4.93
N ASP A 146 -0.27 -23.90 -6.05
CA ASP A 146 0.69 -23.99 -7.15
C ASP A 146 1.51 -22.70 -7.35
N ASN A 147 1.73 -21.99 -6.24
CA ASN A 147 2.58 -20.81 -6.21
C ASN A 147 2.07 -19.68 -7.11
N GLY A 148 0.76 -19.42 -7.12
CA GLY A 148 0.11 -18.29 -7.76
C GLY A 148 -0.35 -18.52 -9.20
N VAL A 149 -0.21 -19.73 -9.76
CA VAL A 149 -0.62 -20.03 -11.14
C VAL A 149 -2.14 -20.20 -11.24
N THR A 150 -2.72 -21.03 -10.36
CA THR A 150 -4.17 -21.20 -10.26
C THR A 150 -4.67 -20.86 -8.86
N TRP A 151 -5.95 -20.52 -8.74
CA TRP A 151 -6.57 -20.10 -7.50
C TRP A 151 -7.92 -20.79 -7.32
N SER A 152 -8.26 -21.07 -6.07
CA SER A 152 -9.56 -21.62 -5.72
C SER A 152 -10.66 -20.60 -5.95
N GLU A 153 -11.90 -21.06 -6.17
CA GLU A 153 -13.07 -20.21 -6.04
C GLU A 153 -13.10 -19.57 -4.65
N PRO A 154 -13.57 -18.31 -4.52
CA PRO A 154 -13.66 -17.64 -3.23
C PRO A 154 -14.59 -18.36 -2.26
N SER A 155 -14.13 -18.56 -1.04
CA SER A 155 -14.91 -19.07 0.08
C SER A 155 -15.34 -17.92 1.00
N ILE A 156 -16.52 -18.03 1.60
CA ILE A 156 -17.04 -17.02 2.53
C ILE A 156 -16.37 -17.19 3.90
N LEU A 157 -15.67 -16.17 4.37
CA LEU A 157 -15.14 -16.09 5.74
C LEU A 157 -16.15 -15.43 6.70
N CYS A 158 -16.92 -14.45 6.21
CA CYS A 158 -17.99 -13.83 6.97
C CYS A 158 -19.06 -13.31 6.00
N ASP A 159 -20.27 -13.81 6.15
CA ASP A 159 -21.45 -13.45 5.34
C ASP A 159 -22.13 -12.13 5.79
N ARG A 160 -21.74 -11.58 6.95
CA ARG A 160 -22.21 -10.29 7.41
C ARG A 160 -21.65 -9.19 6.50
N PRO A 161 -22.49 -8.34 5.90
CA PRO A 161 -22.05 -7.37 4.91
C PRO A 161 -21.28 -6.18 5.49
N ARG A 162 -20.76 -5.36 4.56
CA ARG A 162 -20.11 -4.07 4.80
C ARG A 162 -18.67 -4.16 5.32
N TRP A 163 -17.93 -5.10 4.76
CA TRP A 163 -16.48 -5.14 4.89
C TRP A 163 -15.81 -4.17 3.91
N HIS A 164 -14.68 -3.67 4.32
CA HIS A 164 -13.81 -2.78 3.55
C HIS A 164 -12.35 -3.06 3.90
N GLN A 165 -11.46 -2.87 2.99
CA GLN A 165 -10.01 -2.78 3.21
C GLN A 165 -9.35 -2.29 1.92
N SER A 166 -8.07 -1.97 2.01
CA SER A 166 -7.11 -1.94 0.93
C SER A 166 -5.94 -2.81 1.35
N CYS A 167 -5.10 -3.21 0.41
CA CYS A 167 -3.95 -4.06 0.67
C CYS A 167 -3.08 -3.54 1.82
N GLY A 168 -3.08 -4.20 2.96
CA GLY A 168 -2.30 -3.87 4.16
C GLY A 168 -1.25 -4.93 4.48
N ALA A 169 -0.29 -4.58 5.34
CA ALA A 169 0.70 -5.53 5.85
C ALA A 169 0.07 -6.54 6.80
N VAL A 170 0.57 -7.76 6.78
CA VAL A 170 0.21 -8.84 7.70
C VAL A 170 1.40 -9.20 8.60
N ASP A 171 1.12 -9.63 9.83
CA ASP A 171 2.13 -10.22 10.72
C ASP A 171 2.04 -11.74 10.65
N ILE A 172 3.15 -12.41 10.35
CA ILE A 172 3.26 -13.86 10.42
C ILE A 172 4.28 -14.20 11.50
N HIS A 173 3.78 -14.73 12.61
CA HIS A 173 4.59 -15.00 13.78
C HIS A 173 4.03 -16.18 14.56
N ASP A 174 4.93 -17.01 15.10
CA ASP A 174 4.60 -18.18 15.94
C ASP A 174 3.48 -19.08 15.34
N GLY A 175 3.62 -19.38 14.05
CA GLY A 175 2.67 -20.25 13.35
C GLY A 175 1.28 -19.62 13.11
N LYS A 176 1.14 -18.32 13.25
CA LYS A 176 -0.09 -17.58 13.03
C LYS A 176 0.09 -16.48 12.01
N VAL A 177 -0.98 -16.20 11.27
CA VAL A 177 -1.13 -14.98 10.49
C VAL A 177 -2.10 -14.06 11.22
N THR A 178 -1.72 -12.80 11.37
CA THR A 178 -2.56 -11.75 11.98
C THR A 178 -2.68 -10.61 10.97
N LEU A 179 -3.90 -10.19 10.69
CA LEU A 179 -4.23 -9.10 9.77
C LEU A 179 -5.44 -8.30 10.27
N VAL A 180 -5.73 -7.19 9.64
CA VAL A 180 -6.91 -6.36 9.93
C VAL A 180 -7.75 -6.23 8.67
N TYR A 181 -9.04 -6.45 8.80
CA TYR A 181 -10.06 -5.96 7.89
C TYR A 181 -10.90 -4.90 8.60
N GLU A 182 -11.51 -4.04 7.84
CA GLU A 182 -12.32 -2.95 8.33
C GLU A 182 -13.79 -3.27 8.11
N LYS A 183 -14.63 -2.75 8.99
CA LYS A 183 -16.07 -2.87 8.89
C LYS A 183 -16.73 -1.51 9.10
N TRP A 184 -17.80 -1.24 8.37
CA TRP A 184 -18.57 -0.03 8.57
C TRP A 184 -19.15 0.04 9.97
N ILE A 185 -19.03 1.21 10.62
CA ILE A 185 -19.49 1.46 12.00
C ILE A 185 -21.02 1.52 12.06
N GLY A 186 -21.66 2.05 11.03
CA GLY A 186 -23.11 2.18 10.96
C GLY A 186 -23.60 2.46 9.54
N ASP A 187 -24.91 2.30 9.32
CA ASP A 187 -25.48 2.37 7.97
C ASP A 187 -25.43 3.76 7.35
N ASN A 188 -25.50 4.81 8.16
CA ASN A 188 -25.53 6.19 7.72
C ASN A 188 -24.24 6.96 8.07
N HIS A 189 -23.17 6.26 8.45
CA HIS A 189 -21.92 6.92 8.78
C HIS A 189 -21.31 7.50 7.50
N PRO A 190 -20.86 8.79 7.48
CA PRO A 190 -20.18 9.36 6.34
C PRO A 190 -18.84 8.66 6.09
N TRP A 191 -18.37 8.68 4.84
CA TRP A 191 -17.06 8.14 4.48
C TRP A 191 -15.90 8.96 5.06
N PRO A 192 -14.84 8.33 5.60
CA PRO A 192 -14.65 6.91 5.84
C PRO A 192 -15.17 6.49 7.24
N GLY A 193 -16.36 5.91 7.30
CA GLY A 193 -17.04 5.46 8.51
C GLY A 193 -16.76 4.00 8.83
N VAL A 194 -15.50 3.60 8.83
CA VAL A 194 -15.07 2.21 9.08
C VAL A 194 -14.19 2.13 10.32
N GLY A 195 -14.16 0.97 10.94
CA GLY A 195 -13.28 0.64 12.05
C GLY A 195 -12.60 -0.71 11.85
N PRO A 196 -11.42 -0.93 12.42
CA PRO A 196 -10.67 -2.17 12.27
C PRO A 196 -11.28 -3.32 13.07
N VAL A 197 -11.17 -4.52 12.48
CA VAL A 197 -11.43 -5.82 13.09
C VAL A 197 -10.14 -6.64 12.95
N LEU A 198 -9.53 -7.03 14.07
CA LEU A 198 -8.37 -7.88 14.08
C LEU A 198 -8.76 -9.32 13.76
N MET A 199 -8.03 -9.94 12.85
CA MET A 199 -8.23 -11.32 12.43
C MET A 199 -6.97 -12.13 12.66
N GLN A 200 -7.11 -13.37 13.12
CA GLN A 200 -5.99 -14.27 13.30
C GLN A 200 -6.37 -15.71 12.93
N GLY A 201 -5.50 -16.37 12.16
CA GLY A 201 -5.61 -17.78 11.80
C GLY A 201 -4.26 -18.51 11.97
N ARG A 202 -4.29 -19.84 12.09
CA ARG A 202 -3.06 -20.65 12.15
C ARG A 202 -2.60 -21.00 10.75
N ILE A 203 -1.32 -20.85 10.46
CA ILE A 203 -0.76 -21.12 9.13
C ILE A 203 -0.79 -22.60 8.71
N CYS A 204 -1.01 -23.51 9.66
CA CYS A 204 -1.16 -24.95 9.38
C CYS A 204 -2.61 -25.33 9.03
N ASP A 205 -3.58 -24.43 9.20
CA ASP A 205 -4.98 -24.66 8.91
C ASP A 205 -5.34 -24.14 7.51
N ASP A 206 -6.44 -24.62 6.95
CA ASP A 206 -6.97 -24.08 5.70
C ASP A 206 -7.64 -22.71 5.94
N LEU A 207 -6.95 -21.65 5.56
CA LEU A 207 -7.40 -20.27 5.80
C LEU A 207 -8.49 -19.79 4.82
N THR A 208 -9.00 -20.67 3.95
CA THR A 208 -10.24 -20.42 3.21
C THR A 208 -11.49 -20.77 4.02
N LYS A 209 -11.35 -21.37 5.20
CA LYS A 209 -12.46 -21.80 6.05
C LYS A 209 -12.68 -20.80 7.19
N ALA A 210 -13.92 -20.36 7.35
CA ALA A 210 -14.33 -19.37 8.36
C ALA A 210 -14.00 -19.80 9.79
N GLU A 211 -14.17 -21.07 10.10
CA GLU A 211 -13.91 -21.66 11.43
C GLU A 211 -12.44 -21.62 11.85
N ASN A 212 -11.52 -21.43 10.91
CA ASN A 212 -10.08 -21.32 11.16
C ASN A 212 -9.62 -19.89 11.46
N TRP A 213 -10.56 -18.93 11.50
CA TRP A 213 -10.30 -17.56 11.84
C TRP A 213 -10.95 -17.14 13.16
N LYS A 214 -10.22 -16.38 13.94
CA LYS A 214 -10.73 -15.61 15.07
C LYS A 214 -10.88 -14.15 14.66
N PHE A 215 -11.89 -13.48 15.19
CA PHE A 215 -12.17 -12.07 14.93
C PHE A 215 -12.28 -11.33 16.27
N SER A 216 -11.75 -10.12 16.34
CA SER A 216 -12.07 -9.19 17.42
C SER A 216 -13.46 -8.58 17.20
N GLU A 217 -13.97 -7.92 18.24
CA GLU A 217 -15.02 -6.93 18.04
C GLU A 217 -14.52 -5.76 17.17
N LEU A 218 -15.46 -5.07 16.53
CA LEU A 218 -15.20 -3.85 15.79
C LEU A 218 -14.72 -2.76 16.75
N TYR A 219 -13.55 -2.22 16.51
CA TYR A 219 -13.08 -1.02 17.20
C TYR A 219 -13.73 0.22 16.54
N ASN A 220 -14.54 0.95 17.31
CA ASN A 220 -15.13 2.21 16.86
C ASN A 220 -14.18 3.37 17.17
N PRO A 221 -13.58 4.05 16.15
CA PRO A 221 -12.64 5.14 16.36
C PRO A 221 -13.29 6.50 16.69
N ASP A 222 -14.62 6.66 16.54
CA ASP A 222 -15.29 7.95 16.65
C ASP A 222 -15.07 8.66 17.99
N PRO A 223 -15.15 7.97 19.16
CA PRO A 223 -14.88 8.61 20.44
C PRO A 223 -13.47 9.17 20.53
N ASP A 224 -12.48 8.42 20.02
CA ASP A 224 -11.07 8.83 20.06
C ASP A 224 -10.75 9.93 19.05
N LEU A 225 -11.31 9.88 17.86
CA LEU A 225 -11.22 10.95 16.85
C LEU A 225 -11.87 12.25 17.36
N THR A 226 -12.99 12.14 18.07
CA THR A 226 -13.67 13.28 18.69
C THR A 226 -12.84 13.88 19.83
N ALA A 227 -12.26 13.03 20.68
CA ALA A 227 -11.39 13.46 21.77
C ALA A 227 -10.07 14.08 21.28
N ALA A 228 -9.57 13.62 20.13
CA ALA A 228 -8.39 14.17 19.48
C ALA A 228 -8.64 15.53 18.80
N LYS A 229 -9.91 15.96 18.65
CA LYS A 229 -10.22 17.33 18.21
C LYS A 229 -9.74 18.29 19.29
N PRO A 230 -8.83 19.20 18.98
CA PRO A 230 -8.29 20.08 20.00
C PRO A 230 -9.37 21.07 20.46
N SER A 231 -9.74 21.02 21.70
CA SER A 231 -10.37 22.13 22.38
C SER A 231 -9.33 23.26 22.55
N GLY A 232 -9.17 24.08 21.52
CA GLY A 232 -8.31 25.27 21.56
C GLY A 232 -6.79 25.05 21.35
N ALA A 233 -6.30 23.84 21.20
CA ALA A 233 -4.92 23.58 20.79
C ALA A 233 -4.88 23.23 19.29
N HIS A 234 -4.13 23.97 18.50
CA HIS A 234 -4.07 23.86 17.03
C HIS A 234 -3.26 22.62 16.58
N VAL A 235 -3.64 21.43 17.02
CA VAL A 235 -2.97 20.18 16.62
C VAL A 235 -3.48 19.69 15.26
N LEU A 236 -4.74 19.99 14.90
CA LEU A 236 -5.32 19.65 13.61
C LEU A 236 -5.70 20.94 12.85
N PRO A 237 -5.49 20.99 11.52
CA PRO A 237 -5.81 22.20 10.76
C PRO A 237 -7.31 22.51 10.76
N THR A 238 -7.65 23.80 10.62
CA THR A 238 -9.03 24.28 10.55
C THR A 238 -9.84 23.67 9.40
N THR A 239 -9.18 23.13 8.38
CA THR A 239 -9.80 22.36 7.29
C THR A 239 -10.43 21.04 7.78
N PHE A 240 -10.02 20.54 8.93
CA PHE A 240 -10.60 19.36 9.57
C PHE A 240 -12.09 19.55 9.88
N GLU A 241 -12.51 20.75 10.24
CA GLU A 241 -13.92 21.06 10.51
C GLU A 241 -14.79 21.14 9.25
N LYS A 242 -14.18 21.38 8.09
CA LYS A 242 -14.86 21.54 6.79
C LYS A 242 -14.73 20.31 5.88
N SER A 243 -13.92 19.34 6.28
CA SER A 243 -13.71 18.09 5.54
C SER A 243 -14.87 17.11 5.81
N PRO A 244 -15.06 16.08 4.96
CA PRO A 244 -15.84 14.91 5.36
C PRO A 244 -15.41 14.48 6.77
N ALA A 245 -16.31 13.86 7.53
CA ALA A 245 -16.00 13.42 8.90
C ALA A 245 -14.64 12.73 8.94
N PRO A 246 -13.80 13.03 9.96
CA PRO A 246 -12.53 12.34 10.10
C PRO A 246 -12.79 10.84 10.28
N GLY A 247 -11.91 10.03 9.72
CA GLY A 247 -12.03 8.58 9.82
C GLY A 247 -10.69 7.91 9.60
N ILE A 248 -10.63 6.64 9.91
CA ILE A 248 -9.45 5.79 9.76
C ILE A 248 -9.74 4.65 8.81
N LEU A 249 -8.73 4.20 8.06
CA LEU A 249 -8.86 3.09 7.14
C LEU A 249 -7.48 2.54 6.71
N GLU A 250 -7.48 1.42 5.98
CA GLU A 250 -6.31 0.86 5.28
C GLU A 250 -5.18 0.47 6.23
N ALA A 251 -5.50 -0.44 7.16
CA ALA A 251 -4.63 -0.87 8.23
C ALA A 251 -3.42 -1.69 7.76
N ASN A 252 -2.30 -1.48 8.45
CA ASN A 252 -1.10 -2.33 8.42
C ASN A 252 -0.89 -2.95 9.80
N VAL A 253 -0.65 -4.26 9.86
CA VAL A 253 -0.33 -4.98 11.09
C VAL A 253 1.16 -5.24 11.16
N VAL A 254 1.81 -4.80 12.23
CA VAL A 254 3.25 -4.86 12.40
C VAL A 254 3.62 -5.30 13.81
N ARG A 255 4.57 -6.21 13.94
CA ARG A 255 5.12 -6.63 15.23
C ARG A 255 6.38 -5.86 15.57
N VAL A 256 6.57 -5.53 16.87
CA VAL A 256 7.81 -4.94 17.36
C VAL A 256 8.73 -6.05 17.85
N TYR A 257 9.88 -6.22 17.20
CA TYR A 257 10.82 -7.31 17.46
C TYR A 257 11.97 -6.98 18.39
N ASP A 258 12.37 -5.71 18.48
CA ASP A 258 13.50 -5.29 19.32
C ASP A 258 13.02 -4.98 20.76
N PRO A 259 13.50 -5.73 21.79
CA PRO A 259 13.10 -5.49 23.18
C PRO A 259 13.45 -4.09 23.73
N LYS A 260 14.31 -3.37 23.05
CA LYS A 260 14.71 -2.00 23.45
C LYS A 260 13.77 -0.92 22.87
N ARG A 261 12.79 -1.31 22.06
CA ARG A 261 11.90 -0.36 21.39
C ARG A 261 10.58 -0.20 22.14
N PRO A 262 9.95 0.96 22.03
CA PRO A 262 8.57 1.15 22.48
C PRO A 262 7.65 0.08 21.89
N PHE A 263 6.63 -0.30 22.66
CA PHE A 263 5.60 -1.27 22.26
C PHE A 263 6.08 -2.71 22.02
N TYR A 264 7.34 -3.03 22.38
CA TYR A 264 7.77 -4.43 22.44
C TYR A 264 6.95 -5.17 23.49
N ASP A 265 6.45 -6.33 23.10
CA ASP A 265 5.67 -7.20 23.97
C ASP A 265 6.41 -8.51 24.25
N THR A 266 6.82 -8.69 25.52
CA THR A 266 7.53 -9.90 25.96
C THR A 266 6.70 -11.17 25.84
N SER A 267 5.36 -11.06 25.85
CA SER A 267 4.46 -12.20 25.66
C SER A 267 4.36 -12.66 24.21
N GLY A 268 4.78 -11.82 23.26
CA GLY A 268 4.64 -12.07 21.82
C GLY A 268 3.19 -12.08 21.32
N LYS A 269 2.23 -11.62 22.13
CA LYS A 269 0.79 -11.69 21.83
C LYS A 269 0.19 -10.41 21.29
N SER A 270 0.98 -9.33 21.19
CA SER A 270 0.49 -8.07 20.65
C SER A 270 1.15 -7.67 19.34
N VAL A 271 0.42 -6.88 18.58
CA VAL A 271 0.86 -6.21 17.35
C VAL A 271 0.50 -4.73 17.41
N VAL A 272 1.22 -3.93 16.65
CA VAL A 272 0.87 -2.53 16.38
C VAL A 272 0.06 -2.48 15.08
N ILE A 273 -1.04 -1.76 15.09
CA ILE A 273 -1.89 -1.51 13.93
C ILE A 273 -1.68 -0.06 13.54
N LEU A 274 -1.12 0.19 12.34
CA LEU A 274 -0.95 1.53 11.80
C LEU A 274 -1.97 1.76 10.70
N MET A 275 -2.71 2.86 10.76
CA MET A 275 -3.80 3.14 9.85
C MET A 275 -3.67 4.52 9.21
N ARG A 276 -4.07 4.62 7.98
CA ARG A 276 -4.37 5.88 7.32
C ARG A 276 -5.41 6.65 8.12
N ALA A 277 -5.25 7.97 8.23
CA ALA A 277 -6.20 8.85 8.88
C ALA A 277 -6.61 10.01 7.96
N ALA A 278 -7.88 10.06 7.62
CA ALA A 278 -8.48 11.17 6.85
C ALA A 278 -8.72 12.37 7.80
N THR A 279 -7.65 12.99 8.27
CA THR A 279 -7.69 14.11 9.23
C THR A 279 -7.55 15.48 8.58
N GLY A 280 -7.26 15.52 7.28
CA GLY A 280 -6.85 16.75 6.61
C GLY A 280 -5.38 17.14 6.84
N PHE A 281 -4.61 16.32 7.57
CA PHE A 281 -3.17 16.52 7.81
C PHE A 281 -2.38 15.45 7.04
N PRO A 282 -1.42 15.83 6.15
CA PRO A 282 -0.77 14.86 5.24
C PRO A 282 -0.03 13.74 5.95
N ASP A 283 0.61 14.04 7.08
CA ASP A 283 1.51 13.14 7.78
C ASP A 283 0.97 12.68 9.13
N MET A 284 -0.36 12.65 9.27
CA MET A 284 -1.02 12.19 10.49
C MET A 284 -1.70 10.84 10.22
N GLY A 285 -1.34 9.83 11.00
CA GLY A 285 -1.95 8.52 10.99
C GLY A 285 -2.39 8.09 12.39
N VAL A 286 -2.98 6.91 12.47
CA VAL A 286 -3.43 6.32 13.75
C VAL A 286 -2.60 5.09 14.06
N MET A 287 -2.26 4.93 15.34
CA MET A 287 -1.67 3.73 15.91
C MET A 287 -2.58 3.14 16.97
N LEU A 288 -2.84 1.83 16.85
CA LEU A 288 -3.61 1.04 17.80
C LEU A 288 -2.81 -0.21 18.20
N LYS A 289 -3.24 -0.87 19.26
CA LYS A 289 -2.70 -2.15 19.72
C LYS A 289 -3.71 -3.26 19.47
N GLY A 290 -3.31 -4.30 18.71
CA GLY A 290 -4.02 -5.56 18.61
C GLY A 290 -3.46 -6.56 19.62
N VAL A 291 -4.31 -7.33 20.31
CA VAL A 291 -3.90 -8.27 21.36
C VAL A 291 -4.63 -9.61 21.22
N GLU A 292 -3.89 -10.71 21.36
CA GLU A 292 -4.43 -12.01 21.70
C GLU A 292 -4.51 -12.13 23.23
N ASN A 293 -5.71 -12.11 23.78
CA ASN A 293 -5.97 -12.18 25.21
C ASN A 293 -5.62 -13.55 25.79
N PRO A 294 -5.48 -13.68 27.13
CA PRO A 294 -5.17 -14.97 27.78
C PRO A 294 -6.19 -16.09 27.51
N ASP A 295 -7.45 -15.75 27.29
CA ASP A 295 -8.52 -16.67 26.91
C ASP A 295 -8.52 -17.03 25.41
N GLY A 296 -7.60 -16.46 24.64
CA GLY A 296 -7.45 -16.66 23.22
C GLY A 296 -8.39 -15.84 22.35
N SER A 297 -9.19 -14.93 22.92
CA SER A 297 -9.96 -13.93 22.18
C SER A 297 -9.03 -12.82 21.63
N LEU A 298 -9.51 -12.04 20.67
CA LEU A 298 -8.79 -10.92 20.10
C LEU A 298 -9.42 -9.59 20.53
N SER A 299 -8.59 -8.58 20.75
CA SER A 299 -9.06 -7.22 21.07
C SER A 299 -8.20 -6.16 20.38
N ILE A 300 -8.79 -4.97 20.16
CA ILE A 300 -8.10 -3.77 19.69
C ILE A 300 -8.30 -2.67 20.74
N GLY A 301 -7.24 -1.93 21.03
CA GLY A 301 -7.25 -0.80 21.94
C GLY A 301 -6.19 0.23 21.58
N LYS A 302 -6.11 1.29 22.38
CA LYS A 302 -5.06 2.31 22.24
C LYS A 302 -3.70 1.79 22.68
N LEU A 303 -2.65 2.32 22.10
CA LEU A 303 -1.30 2.14 22.63
C LEU A 303 -1.10 3.05 23.84
N HIS A 304 -0.54 2.49 24.90
CA HIS A 304 -0.19 3.23 26.11
C HIS A 304 1.32 3.50 26.16
N LYS A 305 1.69 4.68 26.61
CA LYS A 305 3.04 5.09 26.91
C LYS A 305 3.05 5.79 28.27
N ASP A 306 4.22 5.97 28.89
CA ASP A 306 4.37 6.51 30.23
C ASP A 306 3.66 7.86 30.46
N ASP A 307 3.46 8.64 29.41
CA ASP A 307 2.86 9.97 29.42
C ASP A 307 1.42 10.02 28.86
N GLY A 308 0.81 8.88 28.56
CA GLY A 308 -0.59 8.77 28.12
C GLY A 308 -0.82 7.87 26.92
N ASP A 309 -2.02 7.97 26.35
CA ASP A 309 -2.43 7.19 25.19
C ASP A 309 -1.88 7.79 23.90
N LEU A 310 -1.27 6.96 23.08
CA LEU A 310 -0.89 7.29 21.71
C LEU A 310 -1.98 6.81 20.77
N PHE A 311 -2.61 7.73 20.05
CA PHE A 311 -3.63 7.43 19.05
C PHE A 311 -3.28 8.08 17.71
N LEU A 312 -3.33 9.41 17.61
CA LEU A 312 -2.82 10.14 16.46
C LEU A 312 -1.30 10.32 16.57
N THR A 313 -0.58 10.03 15.49
CA THR A 313 0.87 10.13 15.46
C THR A 313 1.37 10.55 14.07
N HIS A 314 2.59 11.06 14.03
CA HIS A 314 3.25 11.41 12.79
C HIS A 314 3.65 10.13 12.02
N ILE A 315 3.02 9.90 10.87
CA ILE A 315 3.36 8.85 9.91
C ILE A 315 3.43 9.51 8.53
N PRO A 316 4.59 9.54 7.86
CA PRO A 316 4.74 10.21 6.58
C PRO A 316 3.70 9.75 5.54
N GLY A 317 2.97 10.70 4.95
CA GLY A 317 1.98 10.45 3.91
C GLY A 317 0.73 9.70 4.35
N ALA A 318 0.48 9.56 5.65
CA ALA A 318 -0.61 8.71 6.18
C ALA A 318 -2.03 9.29 5.97
N ASN A 319 -2.18 10.44 5.34
CA ASN A 319 -3.47 10.86 4.79
C ASN A 319 -3.88 10.02 3.55
N LEU A 320 -2.94 9.26 3.00
CA LEU A 320 -3.14 8.28 1.92
C LEU A 320 -2.64 6.91 2.36
N LYS A 321 -2.95 5.88 1.56
CA LYS A 321 -2.49 4.51 1.82
C LYS A 321 -0.96 4.42 1.84
N PHE A 322 -0.44 3.65 2.79
CA PHE A 322 0.95 3.24 2.89
C PHE A 322 1.04 1.73 3.15
N HIS A 323 2.24 1.16 3.00
CA HIS A 323 2.49 -0.25 3.29
C HIS A 323 3.83 -0.41 4.00
N ILE A 324 3.89 -1.28 5.01
CA ILE A 324 5.06 -1.47 5.87
C ILE A 324 5.54 -2.92 5.81
N CYS A 325 6.87 -3.10 5.71
CA CYS A 325 7.53 -4.39 5.89
C CYS A 325 8.66 -4.25 6.92
N TYR A 326 8.84 -5.27 7.75
CA TYR A 326 10.01 -5.38 8.63
C TYR A 326 11.14 -6.11 7.94
N ASP A 327 12.35 -5.55 8.00
CA ASP A 327 13.58 -6.20 7.56
C ASP A 327 14.40 -6.69 8.76
N ALA A 328 14.47 -8.00 8.93
CA ALA A 328 15.16 -8.61 10.05
C ALA A 328 16.69 -8.38 10.02
N GLN A 329 17.29 -8.17 8.85
CA GLN A 329 18.72 -7.93 8.71
C GLN A 329 19.12 -6.54 9.18
N SER A 330 18.42 -5.50 8.73
CA SER A 330 18.68 -4.12 9.20
C SER A 330 17.99 -3.81 10.53
N LYS A 331 17.03 -4.63 10.96
CA LYS A 331 16.13 -4.41 12.11
C LYS A 331 15.34 -3.11 12.00
N LEU A 332 14.94 -2.77 10.78
CA LEU A 332 14.17 -1.56 10.46
C LEU A 332 12.84 -1.92 9.83
N TYR A 333 11.87 -1.07 10.05
CA TYR A 333 10.58 -1.07 9.36
C TYR A 333 10.71 -0.18 8.14
N TRP A 334 10.41 -0.70 6.97
CA TRP A 334 10.43 0.02 5.70
C TRP A 334 9.00 0.32 5.31
N MET A 335 8.75 1.54 4.84
CA MET A 335 7.41 2.00 4.47
C MET A 335 7.44 2.65 3.09
N VAL A 336 6.60 2.16 2.19
CA VAL A 336 6.27 2.82 0.94
C VAL A 336 5.00 3.66 1.15
N HIS A 337 5.04 4.93 0.76
CA HIS A 337 3.96 5.90 1.02
C HIS A 337 3.91 7.00 -0.04
N SER A 338 2.81 7.77 -0.08
CA SER A 338 2.76 8.99 -0.88
C SER A 338 3.53 10.11 -0.20
N GLN A 339 4.39 10.83 -0.95
CA GLN A 339 4.97 12.08 -0.47
C GLN A 339 4.05 13.23 -0.87
N ILE A 340 3.41 13.84 0.10
CA ILE A 340 2.45 14.92 -0.08
C ILE A 340 3.18 16.24 0.17
N THR A 341 3.19 17.14 -0.81
CA THR A 341 3.93 18.41 -0.74
C THR A 341 3.02 19.65 -0.88
N GLY A 342 1.81 19.49 -1.37
CA GLY A 342 0.91 20.60 -1.62
C GLY A 342 -0.50 20.36 -1.12
N TYR A 343 -1.20 19.40 -1.70
CA TYR A 343 -2.60 19.09 -1.37
C TYR A 343 -2.71 17.78 -0.61
N MET A 344 -3.65 17.68 0.30
CA MET A 344 -3.89 16.50 1.13
C MET A 344 -4.09 15.19 0.36
N ASN A 345 -4.55 15.27 -0.88
CA ASN A 345 -4.79 14.11 -1.74
C ASN A 345 -3.80 14.02 -2.91
N GLU A 346 -2.65 14.66 -2.81
CA GLU A 346 -1.61 14.57 -3.83
C GLU A 346 -1.08 13.14 -3.93
N ARG A 347 -1.23 12.53 -5.11
CA ARG A 347 -0.91 11.13 -5.38
C ARG A 347 0.27 10.95 -6.36
N ARG A 348 0.96 12.03 -6.68
CA ARG A 348 1.94 12.07 -7.76
C ARG A 348 3.26 11.40 -7.40
N ARG A 349 3.68 11.48 -6.12
CA ARG A 349 5.00 11.01 -5.69
C ARG A 349 4.87 9.83 -4.76
N LEU A 350 5.56 8.75 -5.11
CA LEU A 350 5.73 7.57 -4.28
C LEU A 350 7.12 7.62 -3.65
N ALA A 351 7.18 7.47 -2.33
CA ALA A 351 8.40 7.57 -1.53
C ALA A 351 8.63 6.33 -0.68
N LEU A 352 9.87 6.16 -0.24
CA LEU A 352 10.31 5.15 0.71
C LEU A 352 10.86 5.85 1.94
N SER A 353 10.47 5.36 3.11
CA SER A 353 11.02 5.75 4.42
C SER A 353 11.32 4.52 5.27
N TYR A 354 12.18 4.68 6.29
CA TYR A 354 12.42 3.61 7.27
C TYR A 354 12.35 4.13 8.71
N SER A 355 12.07 3.22 9.64
CA SER A 355 11.96 3.54 11.07
C SER A 355 12.54 2.40 11.92
N PRO A 356 13.24 2.71 13.02
CA PRO A 356 13.68 1.71 13.99
C PRO A 356 12.59 1.31 15.00
N ASP A 357 11.49 2.09 15.11
CA ASP A 357 10.55 2.02 16.24
C ASP A 357 9.10 2.37 15.90
N LEU A 358 8.75 2.53 14.61
CA LEU A 358 7.45 2.94 14.09
C LEU A 358 7.02 4.38 14.45
N LEU A 359 7.85 5.11 15.17
CA LEU A 359 7.58 6.49 15.61
C LEU A 359 8.44 7.52 14.87
N ARG A 360 9.72 7.20 14.68
CA ARG A 360 10.69 8.07 14.02
C ARG A 360 10.96 7.56 12.62
N TRP A 361 10.50 8.29 11.63
CA TRP A 361 10.65 7.94 10.22
C TRP A 361 11.73 8.76 9.55
N THR A 362 12.62 8.10 8.84
CA THR A 362 13.69 8.70 8.02
C THR A 362 13.35 8.48 6.55
N PHE A 363 13.36 9.56 5.78
CA PHE A 363 13.17 9.48 4.34
C PHE A 363 14.37 8.79 3.67
N ALA A 364 14.11 7.76 2.87
CA ALA A 364 15.14 6.98 2.17
C ALA A 364 15.28 7.35 0.69
N GLY A 365 14.21 7.85 0.06
CA GLY A 365 14.26 8.27 -1.34
C GLY A 365 12.91 8.28 -2.03
N ILE A 366 12.88 8.85 -3.23
CA ILE A 366 11.72 8.81 -4.12
C ILE A 366 11.74 7.49 -4.90
N VAL A 367 10.65 6.74 -4.82
CA VAL A 367 10.45 5.51 -5.61
C VAL A 367 10.07 5.85 -7.05
N ALA A 368 9.07 6.70 -7.21
CA ALA A 368 8.59 7.12 -8.53
C ALA A 368 7.86 8.46 -8.49
N ILE A 369 7.83 9.15 -9.62
CA ILE A 369 7.10 10.40 -9.82
C ILE A 369 6.19 10.22 -11.03
N GLY A 370 4.89 10.37 -10.83
CA GLY A 370 3.92 10.34 -11.90
C GLY A 370 4.08 11.52 -12.88
N PRO A 371 3.74 11.35 -14.15
CA PRO A 371 3.92 12.39 -15.17
C PRO A 371 3.03 13.62 -14.94
N SER A 372 1.88 13.44 -14.30
CA SER A 372 0.92 14.50 -14.00
C SER A 372 0.18 14.19 -12.71
N ASP A 373 -0.71 15.09 -12.27
CA ASP A 373 -1.55 14.85 -11.09
C ASP A 373 -2.53 13.67 -11.32
N ASN A 374 -3.07 13.51 -12.52
CA ASN A 374 -3.89 12.35 -12.88
C ASN A 374 -3.04 11.10 -13.12
N GLY A 375 -1.87 11.26 -13.75
CA GLY A 375 -0.90 10.19 -13.96
C GLY A 375 -0.10 9.87 -12.70
N ALA A 376 -0.78 9.50 -11.64
CA ALA A 376 -0.25 9.33 -10.29
C ALA A 376 0.68 8.11 -10.13
N ARG A 377 1.33 8.02 -8.94
CA ARG A 377 2.05 6.85 -8.42
C ARG A 377 1.74 6.73 -6.94
N HIS A 378 0.86 5.80 -6.58
CA HIS A 378 0.35 5.68 -5.21
C HIS A 378 -0.24 4.30 -4.91
N TYR A 379 -0.87 4.14 -3.75
CA TYR A 379 -1.55 2.91 -3.31
C TYR A 379 -0.67 1.67 -3.49
N ALA A 380 0.59 1.82 -3.12
CA ALA A 380 1.58 0.77 -3.32
C ALA A 380 1.56 -0.28 -2.22
N THR A 381 1.99 -1.49 -2.58
CA THR A 381 2.41 -2.54 -1.66
C THR A 381 3.81 -2.99 -2.02
N MET A 382 4.50 -3.60 -1.07
CA MET A 382 5.87 -4.07 -1.27
C MET A 382 6.14 -5.39 -0.58
N CYS A 383 7.14 -6.12 -1.08
CA CYS A 383 7.78 -7.23 -0.40
C CYS A 383 9.30 -7.08 -0.44
N ILE A 384 9.98 -7.61 0.58
CA ILE A 384 11.44 -7.69 0.66
C ILE A 384 11.85 -9.10 0.24
N SER A 385 12.77 -9.19 -0.72
CA SER A 385 13.33 -10.44 -1.21
C SER A 385 14.84 -10.33 -1.34
N GLY A 386 15.58 -10.97 -0.44
CA GLY A 386 17.02 -10.86 -0.35
C GLY A 386 17.48 -9.43 -0.06
N ASP A 387 18.25 -8.84 -0.97
CA ASP A 387 18.78 -7.48 -0.85
C ASP A 387 17.93 -6.43 -1.59
N ASP A 388 16.79 -6.83 -2.16
CA ASP A 388 15.95 -5.95 -2.97
C ASP A 388 14.58 -5.75 -2.33
N ILE A 389 13.98 -4.56 -2.55
CA ILE A 389 12.55 -4.31 -2.34
C ILE A 389 11.86 -4.32 -3.70
N PHE A 390 10.77 -5.08 -3.79
CA PHE A 390 9.84 -5.07 -4.91
C PHE A 390 8.55 -4.38 -4.51
N ILE A 391 8.09 -3.45 -5.35
CA ILE A 391 6.92 -2.62 -5.10
C ILE A 391 6.00 -2.70 -6.30
N VAL A 392 4.70 -2.79 -6.06
CA VAL A 392 3.66 -2.56 -7.07
C VAL A 392 2.82 -1.36 -6.67
N SER A 393 2.44 -0.52 -7.63
CA SER A 393 1.66 0.67 -7.35
C SER A 393 0.54 0.89 -8.35
N ARG A 394 -0.59 1.44 -7.85
CA ARG A 394 -1.61 2.07 -8.69
C ARG A 394 -0.97 3.25 -9.39
N SER A 395 -1.10 3.31 -10.71
CA SER A 395 -0.37 4.24 -11.54
C SER A 395 -1.18 4.70 -12.73
N GLY A 396 -0.87 5.88 -13.24
CA GLY A 396 -1.49 6.42 -14.43
C GLY A 396 -0.49 7.02 -15.40
N ASP A 397 -0.91 7.13 -16.64
CA ASP A 397 -0.29 7.95 -17.68
C ASP A 397 -1.25 9.07 -18.13
N GLU A 398 -1.06 9.62 -19.32
CA GLU A 398 -1.91 10.67 -19.91
C GLU A 398 -3.36 10.23 -20.16
N ASN A 399 -3.62 8.92 -20.20
CA ASN A 399 -4.96 8.35 -20.40
C ASN A 399 -5.69 8.07 -19.08
N ALA A 400 -5.07 8.34 -17.93
CA ALA A 400 -5.72 8.15 -16.65
C ALA A 400 -6.89 9.13 -16.48
N ARG A 401 -8.06 8.61 -16.14
CA ARG A 401 -9.25 9.41 -15.91
C ARG A 401 -9.09 10.41 -14.78
N SER A 402 -8.44 10.00 -13.71
CA SER A 402 -8.15 10.83 -12.54
C SER A 402 -6.99 10.24 -11.73
N ALA A 403 -6.51 10.96 -10.72
CA ALA A 403 -5.55 10.44 -9.75
C ALA A 403 -6.10 9.25 -8.93
N HIS A 404 -7.41 9.04 -8.88
CA HIS A 404 -8.04 7.91 -8.22
C HIS A 404 -8.31 6.76 -9.21
N ASP A 405 -8.88 7.07 -10.37
CA ASP A 405 -9.26 6.11 -11.40
C ASP A 405 -8.11 5.99 -12.40
N ASN A 406 -7.09 5.25 -12.01
CA ASN A 406 -5.87 5.08 -12.78
C ASN A 406 -5.95 3.89 -13.74
N ASN A 407 -5.08 3.88 -14.75
CA ASN A 407 -5.12 2.94 -15.86
C ASN A 407 -3.92 2.00 -15.96
N LEU A 408 -2.97 2.09 -15.03
CA LEU A 408 -1.76 1.28 -15.01
C LEU A 408 -1.53 0.64 -13.65
N THR A 409 -0.86 -0.52 -13.66
CA THR A 409 -0.09 -1.02 -12.53
C THR A 409 1.39 -0.98 -12.91
N THR A 410 2.21 -0.34 -12.08
CA THR A 410 3.67 -0.31 -12.25
C THR A 410 4.37 -1.13 -11.19
N PHE A 411 5.44 -1.78 -11.61
CA PHE A 411 6.36 -2.54 -10.78
C PHE A 411 7.65 -1.76 -10.62
N HIS A 412 8.18 -1.69 -9.39
CA HIS A 412 9.40 -0.98 -9.08
C HIS A 412 10.37 -1.90 -8.36
N THR A 413 11.66 -1.77 -8.65
CA THR A 413 12.72 -2.51 -7.98
C THR A 413 13.70 -1.54 -7.35
N ILE A 414 13.91 -1.67 -6.05
CA ILE A 414 14.98 -1.00 -5.31
C ILE A 414 16.03 -2.04 -4.99
N LYS A 415 17.17 -1.96 -5.67
CA LYS A 415 18.28 -2.88 -5.45
C LYS A 415 19.13 -2.46 -4.26
N ASP A 416 19.63 -3.44 -3.51
CA ASP A 416 20.53 -3.19 -2.38
C ASP A 416 19.96 -2.13 -1.41
N PHE A 417 18.68 -2.18 -1.10
CA PHE A 417 17.95 -1.11 -0.42
C PHE A 417 18.56 -0.72 0.93
N ARG A 418 19.28 -1.62 1.61
CA ARG A 418 19.96 -1.33 2.88
C ARG A 418 21.08 -0.31 2.74
N LYS A 419 21.57 -0.03 1.51
CA LYS A 419 22.52 1.05 1.22
C LYS A 419 21.88 2.45 1.33
N LEU A 420 20.54 2.53 1.45
CA LEU A 420 19.80 3.77 1.68
C LEU A 420 19.72 4.14 3.16
N ILE A 421 20.30 3.36 4.06
CA ILE A 421 20.37 3.67 5.49
C ILE A 421 21.50 4.68 5.72
N TYR A 422 21.16 5.82 6.33
CA TYR A 422 22.09 6.89 6.66
C TYR A 422 22.63 6.74 8.07
#